data_a3d9056d1f65331c31f842902e5f9d07
#
_entry.id   a3d9056d1f65331c31f842902e5f9d07
#
_cell.length_a   1.000
_cell.length_b   1.000
_cell.length_c   1.000
_cell.angle_alpha   90.00
_cell.angle_beta   90.00
_cell.angle_gamma   90.00
#
_symmetry.space_group_name_H-M   'P 1'
#
loop_
_entity.id
_entity.type
_entity.pdbx_description
1 polymer ?
#
loop_
_entity_poly.entity_id
_entity_poly.type
_entity_poly.pdbx_seq_one_letter_code
_entity_poly.pdbx_strand_id
1 'polypeptide(L)' 'MTPPPGGAWPSDPDERLARLVHDLRTPLTIVQGFAELLDRGATALDDARRSEYLGRIAAAGREMKEILDDEREDRLSQEL' A
#
# COMPACT_ATOMS: atom_id res chain seq x y z
N MET A 1 -10.40 -1.26 -18.36
CA MET A 1 -9.15 -1.80 -18.93
C MET A 1 -8.04 -1.65 -17.90
N THR A 2 -7.39 -2.76 -17.54
CA THR A 2 -6.30 -2.71 -16.57
C THR A 2 -5.02 -2.28 -17.29
N PRO A 3 -4.37 -1.21 -16.85
CA PRO A 3 -3.12 -0.79 -17.49
C PRO A 3 -2.03 -1.84 -17.27
N PRO A 4 -1.09 -1.98 -18.22
CA PRO A 4 0.01 -2.92 -18.05
C PRO A 4 0.88 -2.54 -16.86
N PRO A 5 1.43 -3.54 -16.12
CA PRO A 5 2.32 -3.23 -15.01
C PRO A 5 3.57 -2.51 -15.50
N GLY A 6 4.04 -1.55 -14.73
CA GLY A 6 5.29 -0.84 -14.98
C GLY A 6 5.26 0.26 -16.01
N GLY A 7 4.11 0.53 -16.66
CA GLY A 7 4.10 1.54 -17.73
C GLY A 7 2.89 2.45 -17.72
N ALA A 8 2.13 2.42 -16.64
CA ALA A 8 0.79 2.99 -16.68
C ALA A 8 0.62 4.24 -15.84
N TRP A 9 1.69 4.84 -15.38
CA TRP A 9 1.60 6.08 -14.62
C TRP A 9 1.32 7.27 -15.55
N PRO A 10 0.37 8.13 -15.17
CA PRO A 10 0.14 9.35 -15.94
C PRO A 10 1.39 10.22 -16.02
N SER A 11 1.56 10.92 -17.10
CA SER A 11 2.68 11.86 -17.23
C SER A 11 2.37 13.20 -16.58
N ASP A 12 1.10 13.57 -16.45
CA ASP A 12 0.71 14.80 -15.76
C ASP A 12 0.97 14.70 -14.26
N PRO A 13 1.70 15.65 -13.65
CA PRO A 13 2.04 15.57 -12.23
C PRO A 13 0.83 15.50 -11.30
N ASP A 14 -0.24 16.22 -11.59
CA ASP A 14 -1.43 16.22 -10.74
C ASP A 14 -2.18 14.90 -10.82
N GLU A 15 -2.30 14.34 -12.03
CA GLU A 15 -2.92 13.02 -12.21
C GLU A 15 -2.06 11.92 -11.59
N ARG A 16 -0.76 12.05 -11.69
CA ARG A 16 0.19 11.12 -11.10
C ARG A 16 0.08 11.09 -9.58
N LEU A 17 0.00 12.27 -8.97
CA LEU A 17 -0.18 12.39 -7.52
C LEU A 17 -1.54 11.81 -7.09
N ALA A 18 -2.59 12.10 -7.83
CA ALA A 18 -3.92 11.58 -7.52
C ALA A 18 -3.95 10.05 -7.55
N ARG A 19 -3.29 9.45 -8.54
CA ARG A 19 -3.18 8.00 -8.63
C ARG A 19 -2.38 7.41 -7.48
N LEU A 20 -1.25 8.03 -7.13
CA LEU A 20 -0.41 7.56 -6.02
C LEU A 20 -1.20 7.57 -4.71
N VAL A 21 -1.89 8.67 -4.43
CA VAL A 21 -2.73 8.80 -3.23
C VAL A 21 -3.83 7.72 -3.22
N HIS A 22 -4.50 7.54 -4.36
CA HIS A 22 -5.55 6.54 -4.50
C HIS A 22 -5.03 5.12 -4.23
N ASP A 23 -3.90 4.77 -4.83
CA ASP A 23 -3.35 3.42 -4.73
C ASP A 23 -2.79 3.12 -3.34
N LEU A 24 -2.27 4.12 -2.64
CA LEU A 24 -1.76 3.95 -1.27
C LEU A 24 -2.86 3.87 -0.23
N ARG A 25 -4.03 4.43 -0.52
CA ARG A 25 -5.11 4.50 0.46
C ARG A 25 -5.60 3.11 0.91
N THR A 26 -5.74 2.18 -0.01
CA THR A 26 -6.23 0.83 0.32
C THR A 26 -5.30 0.09 1.27
N PRO A 27 -4.00 -0.08 0.97
CA PRO A 27 -3.11 -0.75 1.92
C PRO A 27 -2.94 0.03 3.23
N LEU A 28 -2.99 1.37 3.18
CA LEU A 28 -2.93 2.16 4.40
C LEU A 28 -4.14 1.90 5.31
N THR A 29 -5.33 1.80 4.74
CA THR A 29 -6.55 1.48 5.49
C THR A 29 -6.44 0.10 6.13
N ILE A 30 -5.85 -0.86 5.44
CA ILE A 30 -5.63 -2.21 5.97
C ILE A 30 -4.67 -2.15 7.17
N VAL A 31 -3.55 -1.46 7.05
CA VAL A 31 -2.58 -1.30 8.15
C VAL A 31 -3.28 -0.68 9.35
N GLN A 32 -3.98 0.41 9.13
CA GLN A 32 -4.65 1.14 10.21
C GLN A 32 -5.72 0.29 10.89
N GLY A 33 -6.54 -0.39 10.10
CA GLY A 33 -7.62 -1.23 10.64
C GLY A 33 -7.11 -2.37 11.50
N PHE A 34 -6.12 -3.12 11.03
CA PHE A 34 -5.57 -4.22 11.81
C PHE A 34 -4.76 -3.74 13.01
N ALA A 35 -4.06 -2.61 12.87
CA ALA A 35 -3.34 -2.02 13.99
C ALA A 35 -4.31 -1.61 15.11
N GLU A 36 -5.45 -1.03 14.76
CA GLU A 36 -6.48 -0.67 15.74
C GLU A 36 -7.10 -1.89 16.40
N LEU A 37 -7.32 -2.97 15.66
CA LEU A 37 -7.82 -4.21 16.22
C LEU A 37 -6.84 -4.80 17.24
N LEU A 38 -5.55 -4.77 16.93
CA LEU A 38 -4.51 -5.24 17.85
C LEU A 38 -4.45 -4.37 19.11
N ASP A 39 -4.57 -3.06 18.96
CA ASP A 39 -4.50 -2.12 20.06
C ASP A 39 -5.68 -2.29 21.03
N ARG A 40 -6.90 -2.43 20.48
CA ARG A 40 -8.12 -2.55 21.30
C ARG A 40 -8.37 -3.95 21.81
N GLY A 41 -7.96 -4.96 21.05
CA GLY A 41 -8.30 -6.36 21.33
C GLY A 41 -7.18 -7.19 21.92
N ALA A 42 -6.12 -6.57 22.40
CA ALA A 42 -4.91 -7.27 22.79
C ALA A 42 -5.14 -8.39 23.81
N THR A 43 -6.12 -8.25 24.69
CA THR A 43 -6.44 -9.26 25.71
C THR A 43 -7.42 -10.32 25.22
N ALA A 44 -8.15 -10.04 24.14
CA ALA A 44 -9.18 -10.93 23.59
C ALA A 44 -8.69 -11.76 22.40
N LEU A 45 -7.52 -11.43 21.85
CA LEU A 45 -6.98 -12.12 20.68
C LEU A 45 -6.07 -13.27 21.09
N ASP A 46 -6.28 -14.44 20.50
CA ASP A 46 -5.35 -15.55 20.64
C ASP A 46 -4.10 -15.30 19.80
N ASP A 47 -3.07 -16.12 19.99
CA ASP A 47 -1.79 -15.94 19.29
C ASP A 47 -1.92 -16.12 17.77
N ALA A 48 -2.80 -17.02 17.33
CA ALA A 48 -3.01 -17.26 15.92
C ALA A 48 -3.62 -16.04 15.23
N ARG A 49 -4.61 -15.40 15.86
CA ARG A 49 -5.23 -14.20 15.31
C ARG A 49 -4.28 -13.01 15.33
N ARG A 50 -3.53 -12.87 16.42
CA ARG A 50 -2.52 -11.82 16.51
C ARG A 50 -1.49 -11.95 15.39
N SER A 51 -1.00 -13.16 15.17
CA SER A 51 -0.04 -13.46 14.11
C SER A 51 -0.63 -13.16 12.74
N GLU A 52 -1.89 -13.54 12.50
CA GLU A 52 -2.58 -13.25 11.25
C GLU A 52 -2.66 -11.75 11.00
N TYR A 53 -3.07 -10.96 11.99
CA TYR A 53 -3.21 -9.52 11.85
C TYR A 53 -1.87 -8.84 11.59
N LEU A 54 -0.82 -9.27 12.31
CA LEU A 54 0.53 -8.75 12.07
C LEU A 54 1.01 -9.08 10.66
N GLY A 55 0.69 -10.27 10.16
CA GLY A 55 0.99 -10.65 8.78
C GLY A 55 0.28 -9.79 7.75
N ARG A 56 -0.97 -9.43 8.01
CA ARG A 56 -1.75 -8.54 7.15
C ARG A 56 -1.15 -7.14 7.10
N ILE A 57 -0.73 -6.62 8.26
CA ILE A 57 -0.06 -5.33 8.34
C ILE A 57 1.24 -5.35 7.54
N ALA A 58 2.04 -6.37 7.72
CA ALA A 58 3.31 -6.51 7.01
C ALA A 58 3.10 -6.59 5.49
N ALA A 59 2.10 -7.36 5.05
CA ALA A 59 1.79 -7.50 3.62
C ALA A 59 1.34 -6.16 3.02
N ALA A 60 0.49 -5.43 3.72
CA ALA A 60 0.03 -4.12 3.27
C ALA A 60 1.17 -3.10 3.21
N GLY A 61 2.09 -3.17 4.17
CA GLY A 61 3.30 -2.34 4.16
C GLY A 61 4.18 -2.59 2.96
N ARG A 62 4.38 -3.86 2.61
CA ARG A 62 5.13 -4.22 1.40
C ARG A 62 4.45 -3.71 0.14
N GLU A 63 3.12 -3.81 0.07
CA GLU A 63 2.36 -3.29 -1.06
C GLU A 63 2.55 -1.78 -1.22
N MET A 64 2.51 -1.02 -0.12
CA MET A 64 2.76 0.42 -0.17
C MET A 64 4.16 0.73 -0.68
N LYS A 65 5.15 -0.02 -0.21
CA LYS A 65 6.52 0.15 -0.68
C LYS A 65 6.64 -0.14 -2.17
N GLU A 66 6.00 -1.20 -2.66
CA GLU A 66 6.02 -1.54 -4.07
C GLU A 66 5.38 -0.46 -4.94
N ILE A 67 4.28 0.13 -4.49
CA ILE A 67 3.61 1.23 -5.19
C ILE A 67 4.55 2.43 -5.29
N LEU A 68 5.21 2.79 -4.21
CA LEU A 68 6.14 3.91 -4.18
C LEU A 68 7.37 3.65 -5.06
N ASP A 69 7.91 2.44 -5.00
CA ASP A 69 9.08 2.07 -5.81
C ASP A 69 8.72 2.07 -7.31
N ASP A 70 7.53 1.58 -7.65
CA ASP A 70 7.06 1.56 -9.03
C ASP A 70 6.88 2.96 -9.61
N GLU A 71 6.29 3.86 -8.83
CA GLU A 71 6.16 5.27 -9.22
C GLU A 71 7.52 5.91 -9.45
N ARG A 72 8.45 5.66 -8.53
CA ARG A 72 9.79 6.22 -8.62
C ARG A 72 10.52 5.71 -9.85
N GLU A 73 10.46 4.42 -10.12
CA GLU A 73 11.11 3.83 -11.30
C GLU A 73 10.54 4.39 -12.59
N ASP A 74 9.21 4.52 -12.67
CA ASP A 74 8.56 5.09 -13.84
C ASP A 74 8.97 6.55 -14.05
N ARG A 75 8.99 7.34 -12.99
CA ARG A 75 9.39 8.75 -13.04
C ARG A 75 10.83 8.92 -13.48
N LEU A 76 11.74 8.12 -12.92
CA LEU A 76 13.16 8.16 -13.31
C LEU A 76 13.37 7.71 -14.76
N SER A 77 12.60 6.75 -15.22
CA SER A 77 12.64 6.29 -16.60
C SER A 77 12.25 7.40 -17.59
N GLN A 78 11.31 8.26 -17.21
CA GLN A 78 10.87 9.37 -18.04
C GLN A 78 11.90 10.50 -18.12
N GLU A 79 12.74 10.62 -17.12
CA GLU A 79 13.81 11.65 -17.10
C GLU A 79 15.00 11.30 -17.99
N LEU A 80 15.11 10.07 -18.42
CA LEU A 80 16.16 9.62 -19.32
C LEU A 80 15.72 9.76 -20.78
#